data_49af6743737685b13f53e512c8012189
#
_entry.id   49af6743737685b13f53e512c8012189
#
_cell.length_a   1.000
_cell.length_b   1.000
_cell.length_c   1.000
_cell.angle_alpha   90.00
_cell.angle_beta   90.00
_cell.angle_gamma   90.00
#
_symmetry.space_group_name_H-M   'P 1'
#
loop_
_entity.id
_entity.type
_entity.pdbx_description
1 polymer ?
#
loop_
_entity_poly.entity_id
_entity_poly.type
_entity_poly.pdbx_seq_one_letter_code
_entity_poly.pdbx_strand_id
1 'polypeptide(L)'
;MRTHARVVVIGGGVVGASVLYHLTKAGWKDVLLVERAELTSGSTWHAAGGMHTVNGDPNVAKLQQYTIQLYKEIEEISGQSCGVHITGGVMLAGTRERLDWLKMAKARGRYLKMELEIISVDEAAKLFPLLDKRHFVGGIYDPIEGHVDPYGVTHAYAKSAQIGGAEIVRHTRVVDLKSRADGTWDVITEGGNVHAEHVVNAAGLWAREVGRMVGLELPVLAMEHQYLITGDMPELVGRKEQLHAIDFEGEIYLRQERGGMLMGTYERAGVPWSAQSTPWDFGQDLLPNDLERIAPSLAVGFEHFPALEAAGIKKVVNGPFTFAPDGNPLVGPIKGL
;
A
#
# COMPACT_ATOMS: atom_id res chain seq x y z
N MET A 1 -2.66 -29.48 -7.04
CA MET A 1 -1.55 -28.73 -6.38
C MET A 1 -0.32 -29.63 -6.34
N ARG A 2 0.87 -29.07 -6.62
CA ARG A 2 2.13 -29.80 -6.51
C ARG A 2 2.42 -30.23 -5.07
N THR A 3 3.20 -31.29 -4.89
CA THR A 3 3.60 -31.78 -3.57
C THR A 3 4.97 -31.27 -3.10
N HIS A 4 5.73 -30.62 -4.01
CA HIS A 4 7.05 -30.05 -3.74
C HIS A 4 7.18 -28.67 -4.38
N ALA A 5 7.87 -27.76 -3.72
CA ALA A 5 8.25 -26.45 -4.23
C ALA A 5 9.59 -26.02 -3.60
N ARG A 6 10.39 -25.24 -4.32
CA ARG A 6 11.55 -24.60 -3.69
C ARG A 6 11.12 -23.49 -2.74
N VAL A 7 10.15 -22.66 -3.16
CA VAL A 7 9.61 -21.61 -2.31
C VAL A 7 8.09 -21.68 -2.32
N VAL A 8 7.49 -21.63 -1.14
CA VAL A 8 6.06 -21.41 -0.96
C VAL A 8 5.85 -20.00 -0.40
N VAL A 9 5.11 -19.17 -1.16
CA VAL A 9 4.67 -17.84 -0.73
C VAL A 9 3.24 -17.95 -0.20
N ILE A 10 3.01 -17.55 1.03
CA ILE A 10 1.69 -17.58 1.70
C ILE A 10 1.06 -16.20 1.63
N GLY A 11 -0.05 -16.08 0.89
CA GLY A 11 -0.83 -14.86 0.74
C GLY A 11 -0.79 -14.26 -0.67
N GLY A 12 -1.97 -14.05 -1.25
CA GLY A 12 -2.21 -13.53 -2.60
C GLY A 12 -2.52 -12.03 -2.67
N GLY A 13 -2.11 -11.26 -1.67
CA GLY A 13 -2.11 -9.80 -1.72
C GLY A 13 -0.96 -9.25 -2.58
N VAL A 14 -0.89 -7.91 -2.71
CA VAL A 14 0.13 -7.24 -3.55
C VAL A 14 1.56 -7.64 -3.16
N VAL A 15 1.85 -7.82 -1.87
CA VAL A 15 3.18 -8.19 -1.39
C VAL A 15 3.54 -9.61 -1.82
N GLY A 16 2.66 -10.59 -1.60
CA GLY A 16 2.91 -11.98 -2.01
C GLY A 16 3.04 -12.14 -3.52
N ALA A 17 2.20 -11.48 -4.31
CA ALA A 17 2.28 -11.46 -5.76
C ALA A 17 3.59 -10.82 -6.25
N SER A 18 4.03 -9.73 -5.60
CA SER A 18 5.31 -9.08 -5.89
C SER A 18 6.50 -9.99 -5.57
N VAL A 19 6.51 -10.65 -4.40
CA VAL A 19 7.55 -11.62 -4.03
C VAL A 19 7.62 -12.74 -5.06
N LEU A 20 6.48 -13.33 -5.43
CA LEU A 20 6.42 -14.39 -6.43
C LEU A 20 7.01 -13.95 -7.77
N TYR A 21 6.66 -12.73 -8.23
CA TYR A 21 7.21 -12.15 -9.45
C TYR A 21 8.73 -11.99 -9.35
N HIS A 22 9.23 -11.41 -8.26
CA HIS A 22 10.66 -11.16 -8.11
C HIS A 22 11.48 -12.45 -7.99
N LEU A 23 10.93 -13.50 -7.41
CA LEU A 23 11.55 -14.82 -7.42
C LEU A 23 11.74 -15.34 -8.87
N THR A 24 10.69 -15.25 -9.69
CA THR A 24 10.80 -15.69 -11.10
C THR A 24 11.74 -14.77 -11.91
N LYS A 25 11.69 -13.46 -11.69
CA LYS A 25 12.61 -12.48 -12.30
C LYS A 25 14.06 -12.76 -11.93
N ALA A 26 14.32 -13.21 -10.70
CA ALA A 26 15.64 -13.64 -10.25
C ALA A 26 16.05 -15.03 -10.74
N GLY A 27 15.24 -15.68 -11.57
CA GLY A 27 15.52 -16.98 -12.17
C GLY A 27 15.17 -18.20 -11.31
N TRP A 28 14.47 -17.99 -10.17
CA TRP A 28 14.00 -19.10 -9.35
C TRP A 28 12.91 -19.88 -10.08
N LYS A 29 13.01 -21.20 -9.98
CA LYS A 29 12.03 -22.17 -10.52
C LYS A 29 11.34 -22.88 -9.37
N ASP A 30 10.24 -23.56 -9.67
CA ASP A 30 9.45 -24.30 -8.68
C ASP A 30 8.98 -23.45 -7.51
N VAL A 31 8.47 -22.25 -7.83
CA VAL A 31 7.89 -21.32 -6.89
C VAL A 31 6.37 -21.41 -6.92
N LEU A 32 5.75 -21.43 -5.73
CA LEU A 32 4.32 -21.61 -5.52
C LEU A 32 3.78 -20.50 -4.63
N LEU A 33 2.67 -19.89 -5.01
CA LEU A 33 1.88 -19.04 -4.11
C LEU A 33 0.61 -19.76 -3.72
N VAL A 34 0.28 -19.74 -2.43
CA VAL A 34 -0.96 -20.29 -1.88
C VAL A 34 -1.78 -19.17 -1.26
N GLU A 35 -3.02 -19.03 -1.73
CA GLU A 35 -3.98 -18.04 -1.25
C GLU A 35 -5.26 -18.74 -0.78
N ARG A 36 -5.76 -18.35 0.40
CA ARG A 36 -6.96 -18.95 1.02
C ARG A 36 -8.27 -18.63 0.30
N ALA A 37 -8.29 -17.49 -0.39
CA ALA A 37 -9.48 -16.99 -1.11
C ALA A 37 -9.09 -16.54 -2.54
N GLU A 38 -9.57 -15.40 -2.98
CA GLU A 38 -9.15 -14.76 -4.23
C GLU A 38 -7.92 -13.87 -4.01
N LEU A 39 -7.15 -13.63 -5.07
CA LEU A 39 -6.10 -12.61 -5.02
C LEU A 39 -6.70 -11.28 -4.59
N THR A 40 -5.94 -10.49 -3.85
CA THR A 40 -6.34 -9.18 -3.31
C THR A 40 -7.34 -9.19 -2.15
N SER A 41 -7.93 -10.31 -1.77
CA SER A 41 -9.06 -10.39 -0.83
C SER A 41 -8.79 -9.89 0.61
N GLY A 42 -7.53 -9.63 0.97
CA GLY A 42 -7.15 -8.97 2.22
C GLY A 42 -7.25 -7.44 2.12
N SER A 43 -6.23 -6.70 2.61
CA SER A 43 -6.22 -5.23 2.58
C SER A 43 -6.01 -4.63 1.19
N THR A 44 -5.51 -5.39 0.23
CA THR A 44 -5.10 -4.86 -1.08
C THR A 44 -6.27 -4.28 -1.88
N TRP A 45 -7.45 -4.91 -1.90
CA TRP A 45 -8.57 -4.50 -2.74
C TRP A 45 -9.19 -3.16 -2.37
N HIS A 46 -9.05 -2.73 -1.11
CA HIS A 46 -9.59 -1.46 -0.63
C HIS A 46 -8.52 -0.39 -0.40
N ALA A 47 -7.28 -0.64 -0.81
CA ALA A 47 -6.20 0.33 -0.67
C ALA A 47 -6.42 1.57 -1.56
N ALA A 48 -6.05 2.75 -1.07
CA ALA A 48 -6.21 4.01 -1.79
C ALA A 48 -5.32 4.14 -3.05
N GLY A 49 -4.25 3.36 -3.13
CA GLY A 49 -3.40 3.23 -4.31
C GLY A 49 -2.46 4.41 -4.57
N GLY A 50 -2.29 5.33 -3.63
CA GLY A 50 -1.34 6.43 -3.78
C GLY A 50 0.12 5.94 -3.89
N MET A 51 0.91 6.63 -4.73
CA MET A 51 2.32 6.38 -4.93
C MET A 51 3.13 7.62 -4.61
N HIS A 52 4.14 7.51 -3.75
CA HIS A 52 5.08 8.58 -3.43
C HIS A 52 6.48 8.01 -3.19
N THR A 53 7.50 8.85 -3.38
CA THR A 53 8.90 8.43 -3.22
C THR A 53 9.57 9.03 -2.00
N VAL A 54 9.06 10.17 -1.51
CA VAL A 54 9.63 10.84 -0.35
C VAL A 54 9.29 10.07 0.92
N ASN A 55 10.32 9.55 1.59
CA ASN A 55 10.20 8.80 2.84
C ASN A 55 11.31 9.20 3.82
N GLY A 56 11.03 9.11 5.11
CA GLY A 56 12.02 9.34 6.16
C GLY A 56 13.14 8.29 6.19
N ASP A 57 12.83 7.05 5.81
CA ASP A 57 13.80 5.97 5.65
C ASP A 57 14.31 5.92 4.20
N PRO A 58 15.64 6.02 3.96
CA PRO A 58 16.20 6.02 2.61
C PRO A 58 16.06 4.68 1.87
N ASN A 59 15.97 3.54 2.58
CA ASN A 59 15.78 2.25 1.95
C ASN A 59 14.34 2.11 1.47
N VAL A 60 13.38 2.56 2.27
CA VAL A 60 11.95 2.60 1.87
C VAL A 60 11.76 3.56 0.69
N ALA A 61 12.37 4.76 0.72
CA ALA A 61 12.32 5.70 -0.41
C ALA A 61 12.87 5.09 -1.71
N LYS A 62 14.00 4.36 -1.63
CA LYS A 62 14.57 3.64 -2.77
C LYS A 62 13.64 2.53 -3.28
N LEU A 63 13.02 1.79 -2.37
CA LEU A 63 12.06 0.74 -2.72
C LEU A 63 10.83 1.33 -3.42
N GLN A 64 10.28 2.43 -2.92
CA GLN A 64 9.15 3.14 -3.53
C GLN A 64 9.49 3.63 -4.94
N GLN A 65 10.63 4.27 -5.13
CA GLN A 65 11.08 4.72 -6.45
C GLN A 65 11.23 3.55 -7.45
N TYR A 66 11.85 2.45 -7.03
CA TYR A 66 11.94 1.23 -7.83
C TYR A 66 10.56 0.70 -8.22
N THR A 67 9.64 0.67 -7.26
CA THR A 67 8.29 0.11 -7.44
C THR A 67 7.49 0.90 -8.47
N ILE A 68 7.54 2.24 -8.46
CA ILE A 68 6.85 3.09 -9.44
C ILE A 68 7.34 2.80 -10.86
N GLN A 69 8.64 2.63 -11.04
CA GLN A 69 9.22 2.29 -12.35
C GLN A 69 8.81 0.87 -12.80
N LEU A 70 8.72 -0.05 -11.85
CA LEU A 70 8.39 -1.46 -12.10
C LEU A 70 6.96 -1.65 -12.63
N TYR A 71 6.02 -0.78 -12.28
CA TYR A 71 4.63 -0.94 -12.72
C TYR A 71 4.47 -0.96 -14.23
N LYS A 72 5.26 -0.16 -14.97
CA LYS A 72 5.29 -0.22 -16.44
C LYS A 72 5.84 -1.55 -16.96
N GLU A 73 6.91 -2.04 -16.34
CA GLU A 73 7.53 -3.32 -16.71
C GLU A 73 6.54 -4.48 -16.59
N ILE A 74 5.85 -4.59 -15.44
CA ILE A 74 4.89 -5.69 -15.23
C ILE A 74 3.63 -5.55 -16.10
N GLU A 75 3.23 -4.33 -16.44
CA GLU A 75 2.15 -4.07 -17.38
C GLU A 75 2.52 -4.59 -18.79
N GLU A 76 3.72 -4.28 -19.26
CA GLU A 76 4.24 -4.74 -20.55
C GLU A 76 4.37 -6.27 -20.61
N ILE A 77 4.93 -6.88 -19.56
CA ILE A 77 5.10 -8.35 -19.49
C ILE A 77 3.75 -9.07 -19.45
N SER A 78 2.85 -8.61 -18.61
CA SER A 78 1.58 -9.30 -18.32
C SER A 78 0.48 -8.97 -19.32
N GLY A 79 0.51 -7.79 -19.93
CA GLY A 79 -0.62 -7.19 -20.65
C GLY A 79 -1.82 -6.88 -19.73
N GLN A 80 -1.61 -6.85 -18.40
CA GLN A 80 -2.60 -6.47 -17.40
C GLN A 80 -2.36 -5.04 -16.98
N SER A 81 -3.36 -4.15 -17.14
CA SER A 81 -3.21 -2.77 -16.68
C SER A 81 -3.05 -2.67 -15.17
N CYS A 82 -2.08 -1.89 -14.74
CA CYS A 82 -1.86 -1.48 -13.35
C CYS A 82 -2.66 -0.22 -13.01
N GLY A 83 -3.33 0.42 -13.97
CA GLY A 83 -4.01 1.69 -13.77
C GLY A 83 -3.06 2.78 -13.28
N VAL A 84 -1.89 2.91 -13.91
CA VAL A 84 -0.85 3.87 -13.50
C VAL A 84 -1.21 5.27 -13.98
N HIS A 85 -1.36 6.19 -13.03
CA HIS A 85 -1.58 7.61 -13.27
C HIS A 85 -0.42 8.40 -12.67
N ILE A 86 0.52 8.83 -13.51
CA ILE A 86 1.63 9.70 -13.09
C ILE A 86 1.16 11.14 -13.15
N THR A 87 0.54 11.60 -12.09
CA THR A 87 -0.01 12.95 -11.97
C THR A 87 1.00 13.93 -11.41
N GLY A 88 2.08 13.44 -10.84
CA GLY A 88 2.93 14.15 -9.91
C GLY A 88 2.33 14.13 -8.50
N GLY A 89 3.12 14.58 -7.53
CA GLY A 89 2.71 14.67 -6.14
C GLY A 89 3.23 15.95 -5.48
N VAL A 90 2.49 16.45 -4.51
CA VAL A 90 2.91 17.57 -3.66
C VAL A 90 2.73 17.23 -2.20
N MET A 91 3.78 17.38 -1.40
CA MET A 91 3.71 17.34 0.04
C MET A 91 3.74 18.76 0.56
N LEU A 92 2.70 19.19 1.23
CA LEU A 92 2.47 20.56 1.69
C LEU A 92 3.04 20.77 3.08
N ALA A 93 3.55 21.96 3.33
CA ALA A 93 4.03 22.41 4.65
C ALA A 93 3.18 23.57 5.14
N GLY A 94 2.45 23.38 6.23
CA GLY A 94 1.72 24.43 6.93
C GLY A 94 2.61 25.28 7.85
N THR A 95 3.81 24.77 8.19
CA THR A 95 4.74 25.44 9.09
C THR A 95 6.14 25.56 8.49
N ARG A 96 6.94 26.52 8.98
CA ARG A 96 8.35 26.65 8.55
C ARG A 96 9.18 25.44 8.94
N GLU A 97 8.92 24.86 10.10
CA GLU A 97 9.58 23.66 10.59
C GLU A 97 9.33 22.48 9.63
N ARG A 98 8.08 22.30 9.18
CA ARG A 98 7.74 21.29 8.18
C ARG A 98 8.44 21.54 6.84
N LEU A 99 8.49 22.81 6.40
CA LEU A 99 9.19 23.17 5.16
C LEU A 99 10.69 22.88 5.26
N ASP A 100 11.31 23.10 6.41
CA ASP A 100 12.73 22.78 6.63
C ASP A 100 12.95 21.25 6.65
N TRP A 101 12.01 20.48 7.20
CA TRP A 101 12.03 19.03 7.07
C TRP A 101 11.95 18.57 5.60
N LEU A 102 11.08 19.18 4.79
CA LEU A 102 10.99 18.89 3.36
C LEU A 102 12.27 19.25 2.60
N LYS A 103 12.93 20.34 2.94
CA LYS A 103 14.26 20.69 2.38
C LYS A 103 15.31 19.64 2.72
N MET A 104 15.29 19.11 3.94
CA MET A 104 16.15 18.00 4.34
C MET A 104 15.82 16.71 3.57
N ALA A 105 14.54 16.41 3.36
CA ALA A 105 14.11 15.28 2.55
C ALA A 105 14.59 15.41 1.09
N LYS A 106 14.50 16.62 0.49
CA LYS A 106 15.08 16.92 -0.82
C LYS A 106 16.59 16.67 -0.87
N ALA A 107 17.34 17.11 0.16
CA ALA A 107 18.77 16.89 0.23
C ALA A 107 19.14 15.39 0.26
N ARG A 108 18.37 14.58 0.97
CA ARG A 108 18.49 13.11 0.96
C ARG A 108 18.11 12.53 -0.40
N GLY A 109 17.03 13.04 -1.02
CA GLY A 109 16.56 12.62 -2.34
C GLY A 109 17.64 12.79 -3.43
N ARG A 110 18.50 13.81 -3.35
CA ARG A 110 19.64 13.96 -4.28
C ARG A 110 20.59 12.76 -4.23
N TYR A 111 20.85 12.22 -3.05
CA TYR A 111 21.68 11.03 -2.89
C TYR A 111 21.05 9.81 -3.56
N LEU A 112 19.72 9.74 -3.58
CA LEU A 112 18.93 8.69 -4.23
C LEU A 112 18.59 9.01 -5.70
N LYS A 113 19.12 10.13 -6.25
CA LYS A 113 18.87 10.61 -7.62
C LYS A 113 17.37 10.91 -7.90
N MET A 114 16.66 11.38 -6.90
CA MET A 114 15.27 11.83 -7.01
C MET A 114 15.23 13.28 -7.53
N GLU A 115 14.30 13.56 -8.44
CA GLU A 115 14.07 14.89 -9.02
C GLU A 115 13.03 15.67 -8.20
N LEU A 116 13.38 16.00 -6.96
CA LEU A 116 12.50 16.70 -6.02
C LEU A 116 12.68 18.20 -6.09
N GLU A 117 11.61 18.98 -6.07
CA GLU A 117 11.63 20.43 -6.07
C GLU A 117 10.96 21.00 -4.82
N ILE A 118 11.64 21.93 -4.12
CA ILE A 118 10.98 22.78 -3.11
C ILE A 118 10.27 23.89 -3.89
N ILE A 119 8.98 24.02 -3.64
CA ILE A 119 8.11 24.97 -4.32
C ILE A 119 7.50 25.95 -3.33
N SER A 120 7.23 27.14 -3.79
CA SER A 120 6.46 28.15 -3.04
C SER A 120 4.99 27.76 -2.93
N VAL A 121 4.27 28.40 -2.03
CA VAL A 121 2.82 28.20 -1.90
C VAL A 121 2.07 28.61 -3.16
N ASP A 122 2.53 29.64 -3.88
CA ASP A 122 1.93 30.08 -5.12
C ASP A 122 2.13 29.07 -6.27
N GLU A 123 3.26 28.40 -6.31
CA GLU A 123 3.51 27.29 -7.24
C GLU A 123 2.68 26.06 -6.87
N ALA A 124 2.60 25.73 -5.59
CA ALA A 124 1.75 24.65 -5.10
C ALA A 124 0.28 24.88 -5.48
N ALA A 125 -0.25 26.12 -5.33
CA ALA A 125 -1.61 26.46 -5.70
C ALA A 125 -1.86 26.43 -7.23
N LYS A 126 -0.85 26.64 -8.05
CA LYS A 126 -0.97 26.45 -9.51
C LYS A 126 -1.06 24.96 -9.87
N LEU A 127 -0.29 24.13 -9.19
CA LEU A 127 -0.25 22.68 -9.40
C LEU A 127 -1.47 21.98 -8.83
N PHE A 128 -1.94 22.42 -7.65
CA PHE A 128 -3.11 21.89 -6.96
C PHE A 128 -4.08 23.01 -6.57
N PRO A 129 -4.96 23.45 -7.47
CA PRO A 129 -5.81 24.64 -7.31
C PRO A 129 -6.89 24.52 -6.22
N LEU A 130 -7.08 23.36 -5.64
CA LEU A 130 -8.07 23.13 -4.57
C LEU A 130 -7.59 23.63 -3.20
N LEU A 131 -6.28 23.89 -3.01
CA LEU A 131 -5.73 24.31 -1.72
C LEU A 131 -6.04 25.78 -1.42
N ASP A 132 -6.26 26.09 -0.14
CA ASP A 132 -6.26 27.46 0.37
C ASP A 132 -4.83 27.84 0.82
N LYS A 133 -4.24 28.80 0.11
CA LYS A 133 -2.85 29.24 0.32
C LYS A 133 -2.56 29.77 1.72
N ARG A 134 -3.59 30.22 2.45
CA ARG A 134 -3.44 30.80 3.80
C ARG A 134 -2.89 29.80 4.82
N HIS A 135 -3.08 28.51 4.59
CA HIS A 135 -2.71 27.45 5.52
C HIS A 135 -1.32 26.87 5.26
N PHE A 136 -0.62 27.32 4.21
CA PHE A 136 0.65 26.73 3.79
C PHE A 136 1.75 27.78 3.59
N VAL A 137 2.98 27.36 3.78
CA VAL A 137 4.20 28.18 3.58
C VAL A 137 5.07 27.68 2.42
N GLY A 138 4.70 26.58 1.80
CA GLY A 138 5.40 25.95 0.67
C GLY A 138 5.17 24.45 0.63
N GLY A 139 5.95 23.76 -0.18
CA GLY A 139 5.88 22.31 -0.31
C GLY A 139 7.08 21.71 -1.02
N ILE A 140 7.03 20.40 -1.23
CA ILE A 140 7.94 19.67 -2.12
C ILE A 140 7.09 19.02 -3.23
N TYR A 141 7.58 19.14 -4.47
CA TYR A 141 6.99 18.52 -5.64
C TYR A 141 7.83 17.34 -6.11
N ASP A 142 7.17 16.23 -6.45
CA ASP A 142 7.76 15.06 -7.08
C ASP A 142 7.03 14.72 -8.38
N PRO A 143 7.70 14.79 -9.54
CA PRO A 143 7.05 14.58 -10.84
C PRO A 143 6.64 13.13 -11.13
N ILE A 144 7.20 12.14 -10.42
CA ILE A 144 6.92 10.73 -10.68
C ILE A 144 5.87 10.11 -9.75
N GLU A 145 5.35 10.88 -8.80
CA GLU A 145 4.26 10.46 -7.93
C GLU A 145 2.92 10.34 -8.67
N GLY A 146 1.94 9.75 -8.00
CA GLY A 146 0.60 9.58 -8.55
C GLY A 146 -0.16 8.46 -7.85
N HIS A 147 -0.88 7.66 -8.62
CA HIS A 147 -1.63 6.53 -8.07
C HIS A 147 -1.76 5.38 -9.06
N VAL A 148 -2.15 4.23 -8.53
CA VAL A 148 -2.39 2.98 -9.26
C VAL A 148 -3.70 2.34 -8.85
N ASP A 149 -4.16 1.37 -9.63
CA ASP A 149 -5.15 0.41 -9.18
C ASP A 149 -4.48 -0.76 -8.44
N PRO A 150 -4.65 -0.89 -7.10
CA PRO A 150 -4.03 -1.97 -6.34
C PRO A 150 -4.44 -3.37 -6.80
N TYR A 151 -5.68 -3.52 -7.30
CA TYR A 151 -6.17 -4.76 -7.89
C TYR A 151 -5.41 -5.09 -9.17
N GLY A 152 -5.34 -4.15 -10.11
CA GLY A 152 -4.62 -4.29 -11.37
C GLY A 152 -3.15 -4.60 -11.18
N VAL A 153 -2.48 -3.89 -10.28
CA VAL A 153 -1.05 -4.14 -9.92
C VAL A 153 -0.85 -5.57 -9.42
N THR A 154 -1.69 -6.05 -8.52
CA THR A 154 -1.55 -7.39 -7.96
C THR A 154 -1.72 -8.46 -9.04
N HIS A 155 -2.70 -8.29 -9.91
CA HIS A 155 -2.93 -9.21 -11.03
C HIS A 155 -1.83 -9.13 -12.09
N ALA A 156 -1.23 -7.96 -12.32
CA ALA A 156 -0.07 -7.81 -13.21
C ALA A 156 1.15 -8.55 -12.67
N TYR A 157 1.47 -8.43 -11.38
CA TYR A 157 2.51 -9.23 -10.73
C TYR A 157 2.24 -10.73 -10.83
N ALA A 158 1.03 -11.15 -10.46
CA ALA A 158 0.65 -12.56 -10.46
C ALA A 158 0.78 -13.17 -11.86
N LYS A 159 0.27 -12.49 -12.89
CA LYS A 159 0.34 -12.94 -14.28
C LYS A 159 1.77 -12.94 -14.80
N SER A 160 2.58 -11.91 -14.50
CA SER A 160 3.99 -11.87 -14.85
C SER A 160 4.78 -13.03 -14.20
N ALA A 161 4.48 -13.35 -12.92
CA ALA A 161 5.07 -14.49 -12.24
C ALA A 161 4.69 -15.83 -12.90
N GLN A 162 3.43 -16.01 -13.30
CA GLN A 162 2.97 -17.20 -14.01
C GLN A 162 3.65 -17.36 -15.39
N ILE A 163 3.83 -16.28 -16.14
CA ILE A 163 4.63 -16.25 -17.36
C ILE A 163 6.08 -16.71 -17.08
N GLY A 164 6.64 -16.31 -15.92
CA GLY A 164 7.94 -16.74 -15.42
C GLY A 164 7.99 -18.20 -14.93
N GLY A 165 6.85 -18.92 -14.93
CA GLY A 165 6.73 -20.32 -14.54
C GLY A 165 6.31 -20.59 -13.10
N ALA A 166 5.84 -19.55 -12.36
CA ALA A 166 5.27 -19.73 -11.03
C ALA A 166 3.87 -20.36 -11.09
N GLU A 167 3.53 -21.11 -10.04
CA GLU A 167 2.18 -21.63 -9.82
C GLU A 167 1.46 -20.77 -8.77
N ILE A 168 0.17 -20.54 -8.97
CA ILE A 168 -0.71 -19.86 -8.01
C ILE A 168 -1.91 -20.76 -7.73
N VAL A 169 -2.09 -21.13 -6.47
CA VAL A 169 -3.21 -21.93 -6.00
C VAL A 169 -4.08 -21.07 -5.07
N ARG A 170 -5.30 -20.82 -5.49
CA ARG A 170 -6.31 -20.07 -4.73
C ARG A 170 -7.25 -21.03 -3.99
N HIS A 171 -8.10 -20.49 -3.12
CA HIS A 171 -9.08 -21.24 -2.33
C HIS A 171 -8.44 -22.39 -1.54
N THR A 172 -7.22 -22.13 -1.05
CA THR A 172 -6.44 -23.13 -0.33
C THR A 172 -5.71 -22.46 0.84
N ARG A 173 -6.27 -22.62 2.03
CA ARG A 173 -5.68 -22.04 3.24
C ARG A 173 -4.53 -22.92 3.75
N VAL A 174 -3.42 -22.28 4.14
CA VAL A 174 -2.38 -22.90 4.97
C VAL A 174 -2.93 -23.02 6.40
N VAL A 175 -2.91 -24.23 6.93
CA VAL A 175 -3.46 -24.53 8.26
C VAL A 175 -2.39 -24.86 9.29
N ASP A 176 -1.19 -25.27 8.85
CA ASP A 176 -0.06 -25.51 9.73
C ASP A 176 1.27 -25.43 8.96
N LEU A 177 2.36 -25.15 9.68
CA LEU A 177 3.72 -25.14 9.17
C LEU A 177 4.62 -25.96 10.09
N LYS A 178 5.37 -26.93 9.53
CA LYS A 178 6.28 -27.76 10.30
C LYS A 178 7.69 -27.68 9.73
N SER A 179 8.62 -27.20 10.53
CA SER A 179 10.05 -27.27 10.21
C SER A 179 10.55 -28.70 10.34
N ARG A 180 11.45 -29.10 9.46
CA ARG A 180 12.10 -30.42 9.44
C ARG A 180 13.55 -30.30 9.91
N ALA A 181 14.11 -31.43 10.34
CA ALA A 181 15.49 -31.49 10.84
C ALA A 181 16.54 -31.11 9.76
N ASP A 182 16.20 -31.23 8.49
CA ASP A 182 17.05 -30.86 7.35
C ASP A 182 16.95 -29.38 6.95
N GLY A 183 16.16 -28.58 7.69
CA GLY A 183 15.94 -27.15 7.41
C GLY A 183 14.85 -26.88 6.37
N THR A 184 14.16 -27.92 5.89
CA THR A 184 13.02 -27.76 4.97
C THR A 184 11.69 -27.69 5.74
N TRP A 185 10.58 -27.56 5.02
CA TRP A 185 9.26 -27.31 5.59
C TRP A 185 8.20 -28.24 5.03
N ASP A 186 7.29 -28.67 5.87
CA ASP A 186 6.00 -29.19 5.43
C ASP A 186 4.95 -28.09 5.59
N VAL A 187 4.46 -27.56 4.46
CA VAL A 187 3.36 -26.60 4.39
C VAL A 187 2.07 -27.39 4.29
N ILE A 188 1.29 -27.39 5.34
CA ILE A 188 0.03 -28.14 5.44
C ILE A 188 -1.12 -27.23 5.05
N THR A 189 -1.89 -27.64 4.05
CA THR A 189 -3.01 -26.87 3.53
C THR A 189 -4.30 -27.68 3.50
N GLU A 190 -5.44 -27.02 3.37
CA GLU A 190 -6.74 -27.67 3.17
C GLU A 190 -6.79 -28.50 1.86
N GLY A 191 -5.95 -28.18 0.89
CA GLY A 191 -5.88 -28.87 -0.43
C GLY A 191 -4.77 -29.92 -0.53
N GLY A 192 -4.04 -30.23 0.56
CA GLY A 192 -2.92 -31.17 0.60
C GLY A 192 -1.63 -30.54 1.14
N ASN A 193 -0.57 -31.32 1.22
CA ASN A 193 0.70 -30.89 1.80
C ASN A 193 1.74 -30.59 0.69
N VAL A 194 2.55 -29.56 0.93
CA VAL A 194 3.67 -29.18 0.06
C VAL A 194 4.95 -29.22 0.89
N HIS A 195 5.92 -30.00 0.41
CA HIS A 195 7.29 -29.95 0.93
C HIS A 195 8.04 -28.78 0.29
N ALA A 196 8.63 -27.89 1.09
CA ALA A 196 9.26 -26.65 0.61
C ALA A 196 10.67 -26.47 1.20
N GLU A 197 11.61 -25.94 0.39
CA GLU A 197 12.92 -25.51 0.90
C GLU A 197 12.79 -24.21 1.71
N HIS A 198 11.93 -23.29 1.26
CA HIS A 198 11.70 -21.99 1.89
C HIS A 198 10.21 -21.65 1.96
N VAL A 199 9.83 -20.94 3.02
CA VAL A 199 8.48 -20.41 3.18
C VAL A 199 8.56 -18.89 3.37
N VAL A 200 7.73 -18.16 2.64
CA VAL A 200 7.59 -16.71 2.76
C VAL A 200 6.22 -16.39 3.32
N ASN A 201 6.18 -15.77 4.50
CA ASN A 201 4.95 -15.25 5.10
C ASN A 201 4.64 -13.86 4.52
N ALA A 202 3.72 -13.78 3.58
CA ALA A 202 3.18 -12.55 3.00
C ALA A 202 1.66 -12.44 3.25
N ALA A 203 1.19 -12.99 4.38
CA ALA A 203 -0.23 -13.19 4.68
C ALA A 203 -0.95 -11.92 5.20
N GLY A 204 -0.34 -10.73 5.13
CA GLY A 204 -0.98 -9.45 5.45
C GLY A 204 -1.64 -9.45 6.82
N LEU A 205 -2.96 -9.28 6.87
CA LEU A 205 -3.75 -9.30 8.11
C LEU A 205 -3.57 -10.58 8.94
N TRP A 206 -3.27 -11.71 8.28
CA TRP A 206 -3.06 -13.04 8.92
C TRP A 206 -1.59 -13.37 9.11
N ALA A 207 -0.67 -12.42 8.86
CA ALA A 207 0.78 -12.69 8.97
C ALA A 207 1.18 -13.16 10.37
N ARG A 208 0.55 -12.60 11.42
CA ARG A 208 0.78 -12.99 12.81
C ARG A 208 0.28 -14.41 13.08
N GLU A 209 -0.89 -14.77 12.57
CA GLU A 209 -1.48 -16.10 12.71
C GLU A 209 -0.61 -17.16 12.01
N VAL A 210 -0.08 -16.84 10.83
CA VAL A 210 0.87 -17.73 10.14
C VAL A 210 2.20 -17.83 10.92
N GLY A 211 2.69 -16.73 11.48
CA GLY A 211 3.87 -16.73 12.33
C GLY A 211 3.69 -17.65 13.57
N ARG A 212 2.52 -17.62 14.20
CA ARG A 212 2.20 -18.46 15.37
C ARG A 212 2.23 -19.95 15.08
N MET A 213 2.01 -20.39 13.84
CA MET A 213 2.14 -21.81 13.44
C MET A 213 3.56 -22.34 13.70
N VAL A 214 4.56 -21.46 13.72
CA VAL A 214 5.97 -21.80 13.99
C VAL A 214 6.49 -21.20 15.31
N GLY A 215 5.58 -20.79 16.20
CA GLY A 215 5.93 -20.22 17.51
C GLY A 215 6.45 -18.78 17.45
N LEU A 216 6.26 -18.08 16.35
CA LEU A 216 6.71 -16.70 16.17
C LEU A 216 5.57 -15.72 16.39
N GLU A 217 5.72 -14.80 17.34
CA GLU A 217 4.82 -13.67 17.51
C GLU A 217 5.37 -12.45 16.77
N LEU A 218 4.79 -12.17 15.61
CA LEU A 218 5.20 -11.01 14.81
C LEU A 218 4.68 -9.71 15.43
N PRO A 219 5.52 -8.66 15.53
CA PRO A 219 5.13 -7.37 16.07
C PRO A 219 4.35 -6.55 15.02
N VAL A 220 3.24 -7.10 14.57
CA VAL A 220 2.33 -6.44 13.62
C VAL A 220 0.92 -6.42 14.16
N LEU A 221 0.20 -5.36 13.87
CA LEU A 221 -1.17 -5.16 14.32
C LEU A 221 -2.02 -4.62 13.18
N ALA A 222 -3.16 -5.24 12.95
CA ALA A 222 -4.15 -4.70 12.04
C ALA A 222 -4.87 -3.52 12.70
N MET A 223 -4.92 -2.38 12.00
CA MET A 223 -5.59 -1.15 12.42
C MET A 223 -6.71 -0.85 11.46
N GLU A 224 -7.79 -0.26 11.96
CA GLU A 224 -8.81 0.35 11.11
C GLU A 224 -8.24 1.59 10.42
N HIS A 225 -8.55 1.76 9.15
CA HIS A 225 -8.14 2.92 8.39
C HIS A 225 -9.24 3.36 7.43
N GLN A 226 -9.49 4.67 7.38
CA GLN A 226 -10.58 5.21 6.61
C GLN A 226 -10.13 6.22 5.57
N TYR A 227 -10.87 6.24 4.47
CA TYR A 227 -10.88 7.35 3.54
C TYR A 227 -12.32 7.59 3.04
N LEU A 228 -12.57 8.79 2.57
CA LEU A 228 -13.80 9.14 1.90
C LEU A 228 -13.56 9.48 0.42
N ILE A 229 -14.63 9.35 -0.37
CA ILE A 229 -14.70 9.84 -1.73
C ILE A 229 -15.80 10.89 -1.77
N THR A 230 -15.47 12.07 -2.30
CA THR A 230 -16.44 13.16 -2.44
C THR A 230 -17.44 12.92 -3.55
N GLY A 231 -18.51 13.71 -3.60
CA GLY A 231 -19.30 13.88 -4.80
C GLY A 231 -18.48 14.46 -5.96
N ASP A 232 -19.11 14.57 -7.13
CA ASP A 232 -18.47 15.15 -8.30
C ASP A 232 -18.25 16.66 -8.09
N MET A 233 -17.07 17.15 -8.47
CA MET A 233 -16.61 18.51 -8.21
C MET A 233 -16.53 19.30 -9.51
N PRO A 234 -17.31 20.43 -9.64
CA PRO A 234 -17.22 21.30 -10.83
C PRO A 234 -15.80 21.81 -11.11
N GLU A 235 -15.01 22.00 -10.05
CA GLU A 235 -13.62 22.46 -10.12
C GLU A 235 -12.70 21.53 -10.90
N LEU A 236 -13.08 20.27 -11.07
CA LEU A 236 -12.29 19.25 -11.80
C LEU A 236 -12.68 19.14 -13.27
N VAL A 237 -13.84 19.67 -13.65
CA VAL A 237 -14.35 19.53 -15.03
C VAL A 237 -13.45 20.23 -16.03
N GLY A 238 -13.02 19.49 -17.06
CA GLY A 238 -12.17 20.00 -18.13
C GLY A 238 -10.72 20.32 -17.75
N ARG A 239 -10.31 19.95 -16.53
CA ARG A 239 -8.92 20.09 -16.08
C ARG A 239 -8.13 18.79 -16.26
N LYS A 240 -6.80 18.91 -16.22
CA LYS A 240 -5.94 17.75 -16.03
C LYS A 240 -6.24 17.10 -14.69
N GLU A 241 -6.02 15.80 -14.61
CA GLU A 241 -6.11 15.06 -13.35
C GLU A 241 -5.25 15.70 -12.28
N GLN A 242 -5.82 15.81 -11.06
CA GLN A 242 -5.14 16.48 -9.96
C GLN A 242 -3.98 15.63 -9.43
N LEU A 243 -2.96 16.32 -8.93
CA LEU A 243 -1.83 15.70 -8.27
C LEU A 243 -2.26 14.89 -7.06
N HIS A 244 -1.45 13.91 -6.70
CA HIS A 244 -1.47 13.37 -5.34
C HIS A 244 -0.97 14.44 -4.36
N ALA A 245 -1.73 14.74 -3.31
CA ALA A 245 -1.37 15.75 -2.33
C ALA A 245 -1.34 15.16 -0.91
N ILE A 246 -0.34 15.56 -0.11
CA ILE A 246 -0.23 15.21 1.31
C ILE A 246 -0.17 16.50 2.10
N ASP A 247 -1.07 16.62 3.06
CA ASP A 247 -1.08 17.68 4.07
C ASP A 247 -0.73 17.07 5.43
N PHE A 248 0.47 17.36 5.91
CA PHE A 248 0.96 16.80 7.16
C PHE A 248 0.27 17.37 8.41
N GLU A 249 -0.14 18.63 8.36
CA GLU A 249 -0.81 19.28 9.49
C GLU A 249 -2.24 18.79 9.65
N GLY A 250 -2.91 18.48 8.53
CA GLY A 250 -4.23 17.85 8.52
C GLY A 250 -4.20 16.34 8.73
N GLU A 251 -3.00 15.73 8.65
CA GLU A 251 -2.85 14.27 8.68
C GLU A 251 -3.71 13.58 7.61
N ILE A 252 -3.72 14.19 6.41
CA ILE A 252 -4.54 13.74 5.27
C ILE A 252 -3.72 13.59 4.00
N TYR A 253 -4.22 12.74 3.11
CA TYR A 253 -3.77 12.64 1.74
C TYR A 253 -4.95 12.72 0.77
N LEU A 254 -4.69 13.24 -0.42
CA LEU A 254 -5.67 13.50 -1.45
C LEU A 254 -5.21 12.95 -2.79
N ARG A 255 -6.13 12.36 -3.54
CA ARG A 255 -5.95 12.10 -4.98
C ARG A 255 -7.29 12.22 -5.70
N GLN A 256 -7.26 12.47 -6.99
CA GLN A 256 -8.49 12.47 -7.77
C GLN A 256 -9.05 11.04 -7.88
N GLU A 257 -10.37 10.93 -7.74
CA GLU A 257 -11.12 9.70 -7.99
C GLU A 257 -12.29 10.01 -8.91
N ARG A 258 -12.09 9.77 -10.21
CA ARG A 258 -13.06 10.12 -11.26
C ARG A 258 -13.44 11.61 -11.24
N GLY A 259 -14.72 11.94 -11.01
CA GLY A 259 -15.22 13.32 -10.94
C GLY A 259 -15.07 13.99 -9.58
N GLY A 260 -14.55 13.29 -8.57
CA GLY A 260 -14.35 13.80 -7.21
C GLY A 260 -12.94 13.58 -6.69
N MET A 261 -12.76 13.75 -5.39
CA MET A 261 -11.50 13.50 -4.69
C MET A 261 -11.66 12.37 -3.69
N LEU A 262 -10.64 11.54 -3.57
CA LEU A 262 -10.44 10.65 -2.43
C LEU A 262 -9.62 11.41 -1.39
N MET A 263 -10.10 11.47 -0.14
CA MET A 263 -9.39 12.01 1.01
C MET A 263 -9.26 10.93 2.08
N GLY A 264 -8.05 10.53 2.38
CA GLY A 264 -7.74 9.59 3.46
C GLY A 264 -7.11 10.30 4.64
N THR A 265 -7.25 9.70 5.83
CA THR A 265 -6.76 10.26 7.08
C THR A 265 -5.76 9.33 7.74
N TYR A 266 -4.81 9.90 8.50
CA TYR A 266 -3.93 9.16 9.42
C TYR A 266 -4.15 9.70 10.84
N GLU A 267 -5.38 9.55 11.32
CA GLU A 267 -5.82 10.05 12.62
C GLU A 267 -4.97 9.48 13.77
N ARG A 268 -4.69 10.32 14.79
CA ARG A 268 -3.87 9.97 15.96
C ARG A 268 -4.51 8.91 16.85
N ALA A 269 -5.84 8.90 16.90
CA ALA A 269 -6.61 7.93 17.69
C ALA A 269 -6.92 6.67 16.90
N GLY A 270 -5.89 6.05 16.29
CA GLY A 270 -6.05 4.81 15.55
C GLY A 270 -6.63 3.67 16.39
N VAL A 271 -7.54 2.90 15.81
CA VAL A 271 -8.22 1.78 16.49
C VAL A 271 -7.65 0.45 16.00
N PRO A 272 -7.11 -0.38 16.93
CA PRO A 272 -6.73 -1.74 16.58
C PRO A 272 -7.95 -2.56 16.19
N TRP A 273 -7.89 -3.13 14.98
CA TRP A 273 -8.84 -4.13 14.55
C TRP A 273 -8.27 -5.52 14.85
N SER A 274 -9.05 -6.36 15.52
CA SER A 274 -8.64 -7.74 15.79
C SER A 274 -7.29 -7.87 16.52
N ALA A 275 -7.15 -7.20 17.67
CA ALA A 275 -5.89 -7.10 18.41
C ALA A 275 -5.31 -8.47 18.86
N GLN A 276 -6.14 -9.49 19.10
CA GLN A 276 -5.70 -10.81 19.58
C GLN A 276 -5.49 -11.82 18.46
N SER A 277 -6.45 -11.93 17.54
CA SER A 277 -6.38 -12.86 16.41
C SER A 277 -7.25 -12.37 15.25
N THR A 278 -6.75 -12.50 14.03
CA THR A 278 -7.49 -12.13 12.81
C THR A 278 -8.48 -13.25 12.47
N PRO A 279 -9.80 -12.97 12.33
CA PRO A 279 -10.79 -13.95 11.93
C PRO A 279 -10.47 -14.56 10.56
N TRP A 280 -10.52 -15.89 10.46
CA TRP A 280 -10.22 -16.58 9.21
C TRP A 280 -11.34 -16.48 8.16
N ASP A 281 -12.54 -16.13 8.56
CA ASP A 281 -13.72 -15.94 7.72
C ASP A 281 -13.85 -14.50 7.18
N PHE A 282 -13.06 -13.55 7.70
CA PHE A 282 -13.01 -12.18 7.15
C PHE A 282 -12.35 -12.15 5.76
N GLY A 283 -12.89 -11.39 4.83
CA GLY A 283 -12.29 -11.19 3.51
C GLY A 283 -13.20 -10.49 2.52
N GLN A 284 -12.69 -9.53 1.77
CA GLN A 284 -13.42 -8.61 0.90
C GLN A 284 -14.58 -7.85 1.57
N ASP A 285 -14.46 -7.67 2.89
CA ASP A 285 -15.41 -6.95 3.72
C ASP A 285 -14.82 -5.59 4.13
N LEU A 286 -15.71 -4.63 4.33
CA LEU A 286 -15.39 -3.34 4.94
C LEU A 286 -15.92 -3.31 6.38
N LEU A 287 -15.26 -2.54 7.20
CA LEU A 287 -15.69 -2.28 8.56
C LEU A 287 -16.78 -1.19 8.57
N PRO A 288 -17.60 -1.10 9.62
CA PRO A 288 -18.52 0.00 9.82
C PRO A 288 -17.78 1.36 9.74
N ASN A 289 -18.42 2.35 9.13
CA ASN A 289 -17.88 3.69 9.06
C ASN A 289 -17.84 4.34 10.45
N ASP A 290 -16.75 5.04 10.74
CA ASP A 290 -16.56 5.81 11.98
C ASP A 290 -16.08 7.21 11.64
N LEU A 291 -17.04 8.06 11.21
CA LEU A 291 -16.75 9.44 10.83
C LEU A 291 -16.36 10.30 12.03
N GLU A 292 -16.83 9.98 13.24
CA GLU A 292 -16.47 10.72 14.46
C GLU A 292 -14.98 10.63 14.75
N ARG A 293 -14.39 9.44 14.55
CA ARG A 293 -12.95 9.22 14.75
C ARG A 293 -12.10 10.09 13.83
N ILE A 294 -12.49 10.21 12.56
CA ILE A 294 -11.74 10.99 11.56
C ILE A 294 -12.19 12.46 11.46
N ALA A 295 -13.24 12.85 12.15
CA ALA A 295 -13.78 14.20 12.09
C ALA A 295 -12.76 15.31 12.35
N PRO A 296 -11.81 15.19 13.30
CA PRO A 296 -10.77 16.21 13.47
C PRO A 296 -9.91 16.43 12.21
N SER A 297 -9.48 15.35 11.54
CA SER A 297 -8.70 15.45 10.28
C SER A 297 -9.56 15.95 9.12
N LEU A 298 -10.85 15.55 9.07
CA LEU A 298 -11.79 16.08 8.07
C LEU A 298 -12.00 17.58 8.22
N ALA A 299 -12.16 18.08 9.44
CA ALA A 299 -12.34 19.51 9.70
C ALA A 299 -11.14 20.33 9.17
N VAL A 300 -9.92 19.91 9.47
CA VAL A 300 -8.70 20.53 8.92
C VAL A 300 -8.64 20.39 7.40
N GLY A 301 -8.99 19.23 6.86
CA GLY A 301 -9.02 19.01 5.43
C GLY A 301 -10.00 19.92 4.69
N PHE A 302 -11.17 20.15 5.23
CA PHE A 302 -12.17 21.08 4.67
C PHE A 302 -11.76 22.55 4.82
N GLU A 303 -11.06 22.89 5.90
CA GLU A 303 -10.47 24.24 6.06
C GLU A 303 -9.35 24.48 5.04
N HIS A 304 -8.47 23.49 4.84
CA HIS A 304 -7.33 23.61 3.92
C HIS A 304 -7.72 23.47 2.45
N PHE A 305 -8.82 22.75 2.16
CA PHE A 305 -9.33 22.46 0.82
C PHE A 305 -10.85 22.66 0.76
N PRO A 306 -11.35 23.92 0.80
CA PRO A 306 -12.77 24.21 1.00
C PRO A 306 -13.73 23.61 -0.03
N ALA A 307 -13.27 23.40 -1.26
CA ALA A 307 -14.09 22.79 -2.31
C ALA A 307 -14.52 21.35 -1.97
N LEU A 308 -13.78 20.63 -1.11
CA LEU A 308 -14.11 19.26 -0.69
C LEU A 308 -15.38 19.23 0.17
N GLU A 309 -15.56 20.22 1.07
CA GLU A 309 -16.74 20.31 1.91
C GLU A 309 -18.00 20.51 1.06
N ALA A 310 -17.93 21.42 0.08
CA ALA A 310 -19.04 21.71 -0.84
C ALA A 310 -19.46 20.49 -1.69
N ALA A 311 -18.52 19.63 -2.04
CA ALA A 311 -18.79 18.42 -2.81
C ALA A 311 -19.51 17.31 -2.02
N GLY A 312 -19.49 17.37 -0.69
CA GLY A 312 -20.09 16.38 0.20
C GLY A 312 -19.42 15.01 0.11
N ILE A 313 -19.90 14.05 0.90
CA ILE A 313 -19.37 12.69 0.98
C ILE A 313 -20.25 11.74 0.15
N LYS A 314 -19.68 11.12 -0.87
CA LYS A 314 -20.35 10.12 -1.71
C LYS A 314 -20.16 8.69 -1.17
N LYS A 315 -18.97 8.38 -0.64
CA LYS A 315 -18.64 7.06 -0.10
C LYS A 315 -17.59 7.18 0.98
N VAL A 316 -17.69 6.33 1.99
CA VAL A 316 -16.65 6.09 2.99
C VAL A 316 -16.20 4.65 2.88
N VAL A 317 -14.91 4.43 2.99
CA VAL A 317 -14.29 3.11 3.04
C VAL A 317 -13.52 3.02 4.35
N ASN A 318 -13.92 2.08 5.21
CA ASN A 318 -13.18 1.70 6.42
C ASN A 318 -12.72 0.26 6.27
N GLY A 319 -11.42 0.04 6.27
CA GLY A 319 -10.86 -1.29 6.10
C GLY A 319 -9.62 -1.51 6.94
N PRO A 320 -9.36 -2.75 7.36
CA PRO A 320 -8.18 -3.03 8.18
C PRO A 320 -6.93 -3.14 7.30
N PHE A 321 -5.81 -2.62 7.80
CA PHE A 321 -4.50 -2.95 7.24
C PHE A 321 -3.42 -3.05 8.33
N THR A 322 -2.33 -3.75 8.02
CA THR A 322 -1.32 -4.14 9.00
C THR A 322 -0.28 -3.05 9.19
N PHE A 323 0.00 -2.70 10.44
CA PHE A 323 1.08 -1.83 10.86
C PHE A 323 2.16 -2.59 11.62
N ALA A 324 3.42 -2.22 11.39
CA ALA A 324 4.53 -2.52 12.27
C ALA A 324 4.83 -1.31 13.18
N PRO A 325 5.51 -1.48 14.34
CA PRO A 325 5.70 -0.42 15.32
C PRO A 325 6.46 0.81 14.81
N ASP A 326 7.34 0.62 13.84
CA ASP A 326 8.14 1.69 13.20
C ASP A 326 7.58 2.16 11.85
N GLY A 327 6.39 1.66 11.46
CA GLY A 327 5.77 1.97 10.18
C GLY A 327 6.45 1.36 8.95
N ASN A 328 7.49 0.55 9.13
CA ASN A 328 8.21 -0.07 8.01
C ASN A 328 7.81 -1.54 7.82
N PRO A 329 7.92 -2.09 6.61
CA PRO A 329 7.66 -3.50 6.38
C PRO A 329 8.72 -4.38 7.05
N LEU A 330 8.29 -5.52 7.62
CA LEU A 330 9.19 -6.53 8.13
C LEU A 330 9.70 -7.37 6.95
N VAL A 331 10.99 -7.26 6.64
CA VAL A 331 11.61 -7.94 5.50
C VAL A 331 12.87 -8.67 5.95
N GLY A 332 12.92 -9.98 5.71
CA GLY A 332 14.10 -10.78 5.97
C GLY A 332 13.80 -12.13 6.65
N PRO A 333 14.81 -12.98 6.78
CA PRO A 333 14.71 -14.26 7.48
C PRO A 333 14.67 -14.05 9.00
N ILE A 334 14.06 -14.99 9.69
CA ILE A 334 14.06 -15.05 11.17
C ILE A 334 15.14 -16.02 11.62
N LYS A 335 16.01 -15.57 12.52
CA LYS A 335 17.08 -16.41 13.05
C LYS A 335 16.50 -17.59 13.85
N GLY A 336 16.85 -18.77 13.45
CA GLY A 336 16.44 -20.03 14.11
C GLY A 336 15.21 -20.68 13.49
N LEU A 337 14.69 -20.11 12.40
CA LEU A 337 13.63 -20.71 11.57
C LEU A 337 14.14 -20.99 10.17
#